data_dea04fe7379cb2bf2bf3b2a107ab85c0
#
_entry.id   dea04fe7379cb2bf2bf3b2a107ab85c0
#
_cell.length_a   1.000
_cell.length_b   1.000
_cell.length_c   1.000
_cell.angle_alpha   90.00
_cell.angle_beta   90.00
_cell.angle_gamma   90.00
#
_symmetry.space_group_name_H-M   'P 1'
#
loop_
_entity.id
_entity.type
_entity.pdbx_description
1 polymer ?
#
loop_
_entity_poly.entity_id
_entity_poly.type
_entity_poly.pdbx_seq_one_letter_code
_entity_poly.pdbx_strand_id
1 'polypeptide(L)'
;MSGSAGRRVVITGMGVVSPLGLALDDLWSGLAEGRSGVAPITSFATGGIPLHHAAEARGFTGDIAEFGPLDGEKKKAIRKGCKVMCRESQMAVAAAQRALHDAGNAVGHHAPERFGCVFGSDYMLTLPDDFTASVARCRGADGRFEFDRWASDGMPQLTPLWLLKYLPNMPASHIAIYNDLRGPSNSLTVREASGHLAVGEATVTIQRGAADVMVAGATGTRVHPMKTVHALQTEQVAYGDGDPTRWSRPFDAGRSGMVLGEGAAVLILEELSHAERRGARIYGEVVGHAARCATEPGGAGRRRQALAHAIGHAVEMAGVEPGAVGHVHAHGASTRVGDRDEAAAWRDVLGEAVGRVPTVAAKSHFGNLGAGSGLTECIASLLALGRGELFPLLNYETPDAECPIRPARAGDPAGDLFVSASVTPQGQSGAVAIRAWR
;
A
#
# COMPACT_ATOMS: atom_id res chain seq x y z
N MET A 1 37.14 -9.90 15.52
CA MET A 1 36.28 -8.74 15.25
C MET A 1 34.99 -8.96 16.03
N SER A 2 34.77 -8.21 17.11
CA SER A 2 33.57 -8.29 17.91
C SER A 2 32.41 -7.84 17.03
N GLY A 3 31.49 -8.75 16.73
CA GLY A 3 30.27 -8.42 15.99
C GLY A 3 29.49 -7.35 16.75
N SER A 4 29.46 -6.12 16.24
CA SER A 4 28.45 -5.16 16.68
C SER A 4 27.11 -5.79 16.37
N ALA A 5 26.30 -6.08 17.38
CA ALA A 5 24.92 -6.47 17.16
C ALA A 5 24.30 -5.40 16.26
N GLY A 6 23.86 -5.79 15.05
CA GLY A 6 23.33 -4.86 14.06
C GLY A 6 22.18 -4.04 14.67
N ARG A 7 22.03 -2.78 14.26
CA ARG A 7 20.93 -1.92 14.72
C ARG A 7 19.59 -2.59 14.40
N ARG A 8 18.77 -2.78 15.43
CA ARG A 8 17.44 -3.37 15.31
C ARG A 8 16.43 -2.28 14.92
N VAL A 9 15.46 -2.64 14.10
CA VAL A 9 14.49 -1.69 13.55
C VAL A 9 13.09 -2.08 14.00
N VAL A 10 12.44 -1.17 14.72
CA VAL A 10 11.11 -1.36 15.29
C VAL A 10 10.10 -0.40 14.68
N ILE A 11 8.82 -0.74 14.79
CA ILE A 11 7.71 0.05 14.30
C ILE A 11 7.09 0.77 15.50
N THR A 12 7.15 2.10 15.49
CA THR A 12 6.68 2.94 16.60
C THR A 12 5.42 3.74 16.30
N GLY A 13 4.98 3.78 15.03
CA GLY A 13 3.75 4.45 14.64
C GLY A 13 3.17 3.91 13.36
N MET A 14 1.85 4.00 13.25
CA MET A 14 1.06 3.55 12.10
C MET A 14 0.00 4.57 11.72
N GLY A 15 -0.24 4.74 10.42
CA GLY A 15 -1.31 5.59 9.91
C GLY A 15 -1.87 5.06 8.61
N VAL A 16 -3.18 5.18 8.45
CA VAL A 16 -3.89 4.61 7.31
C VAL A 16 -4.98 5.55 6.78
N VAL A 17 -5.19 5.49 5.47
CA VAL A 17 -6.38 5.95 4.77
C VAL A 17 -6.85 4.78 3.92
N SER A 18 -8.03 4.25 4.20
CA SER A 18 -8.53 3.04 3.55
C SER A 18 -10.04 3.08 3.29
N PRO A 19 -10.59 2.20 2.46
CA PRO A 19 -12.02 2.07 2.26
C PRO A 19 -12.80 1.66 3.52
N LEU A 20 -12.12 1.09 4.53
CA LEU A 20 -12.72 0.69 5.81
C LEU A 20 -12.67 1.78 6.87
N GLY A 21 -11.94 2.87 6.65
CA GLY A 21 -11.84 4.01 7.54
C GLY A 21 -10.46 4.64 7.58
N LEU A 22 -10.34 5.67 8.43
CA LEU A 22 -9.14 6.49 8.56
C LEU A 22 -8.36 6.22 9.85
N ALA A 23 -9.00 5.61 10.85
CA ALA A 23 -8.35 5.22 12.09
C ALA A 23 -7.96 3.74 12.07
N LEU A 24 -6.96 3.38 12.88
CA LEU A 24 -6.52 1.98 13.03
C LEU A 24 -7.64 1.09 13.57
N ASP A 25 -8.45 1.61 14.49
CA ASP A 25 -9.60 0.89 15.04
C ASP A 25 -10.73 0.72 14.03
N ASP A 26 -10.95 1.68 13.12
CA ASP A 26 -11.93 1.55 12.02
C ASP A 26 -11.50 0.43 11.07
N LEU A 27 -10.21 0.41 10.69
CA LEU A 27 -9.64 -0.64 9.84
C LEU A 27 -9.82 -2.01 10.50
N TRP A 28 -9.42 -2.14 11.78
CA TRP A 28 -9.54 -3.42 12.49
C TRP A 28 -10.99 -3.88 12.61
N SER A 29 -11.90 -3.01 13.06
CA SER A 29 -13.32 -3.36 13.19
C SER A 29 -13.90 -3.82 11.85
N GLY A 30 -13.56 -3.12 10.76
CA GLY A 30 -13.99 -3.51 9.42
C GLY A 30 -13.49 -4.89 8.99
N LEU A 31 -12.24 -5.20 9.31
CA LEU A 31 -11.64 -6.50 9.02
C LEU A 31 -12.25 -7.62 9.89
N ALA A 32 -12.32 -7.41 11.20
CA ALA A 32 -12.82 -8.42 12.16
C ALA A 32 -14.31 -8.74 11.95
N GLU A 33 -15.12 -7.73 11.61
CA GLU A 33 -16.55 -7.89 11.31
C GLU A 33 -16.84 -8.44 9.92
N GLY A 34 -15.82 -8.65 9.08
CA GLY A 34 -16.00 -9.11 7.70
C GLY A 34 -16.69 -8.07 6.81
N ARG A 35 -16.50 -6.76 7.07
CA ARG A 35 -17.08 -5.69 6.24
C ARG A 35 -16.35 -5.57 4.91
N SER A 36 -17.11 -5.34 3.84
CA SER A 36 -16.57 -4.97 2.54
C SER A 36 -16.57 -3.44 2.35
N GLY A 37 -15.46 -2.90 1.86
CA GLY A 37 -15.36 -1.50 1.46
C GLY A 37 -15.84 -1.23 0.03
N VAL A 38 -16.32 -2.27 -0.68
CA VAL A 38 -16.78 -2.15 -2.06
C VAL A 38 -18.18 -1.54 -2.11
N ALA A 39 -18.33 -0.50 -2.94
CA ALA A 39 -19.61 0.18 -3.11
C ALA A 39 -19.62 0.96 -4.45
N PRO A 40 -20.75 1.55 -4.90
CA PRO A 40 -20.81 2.30 -6.15
C PRO A 40 -19.76 3.41 -6.22
N ILE A 41 -19.07 3.58 -7.35
CA ILE A 41 -18.07 4.65 -7.57
C ILE A 41 -18.77 6.00 -7.51
N THR A 42 -18.18 6.94 -6.75
CA THR A 42 -18.72 8.30 -6.58
C THR A 42 -17.74 9.38 -7.05
N SER A 43 -16.46 9.07 -7.20
CA SER A 43 -15.41 10.02 -7.56
C SER A 43 -15.42 10.46 -9.02
N PHE A 44 -16.06 9.70 -9.92
CA PHE A 44 -16.25 10.07 -11.33
C PHE A 44 -17.45 9.34 -11.96
N ALA A 45 -17.92 9.86 -13.11
CA ALA A 45 -19.04 9.28 -13.85
C ALA A 45 -18.64 7.98 -14.55
N THR A 46 -19.38 6.89 -14.31
CA THR A 46 -19.08 5.54 -14.83
C THR A 46 -19.91 5.14 -16.06
N GLY A 47 -20.74 6.03 -16.61
CA GLY A 47 -21.68 5.71 -17.69
C GLY A 47 -21.06 5.22 -19.00
N GLY A 48 -19.75 5.35 -19.19
CA GLY A 48 -19.02 4.89 -20.39
C GLY A 48 -18.19 3.63 -20.20
N ILE A 49 -18.22 2.98 -19.02
CA ILE A 49 -17.43 1.81 -18.68
C ILE A 49 -18.30 0.75 -17.99
N PRO A 50 -17.94 -0.56 -18.07
CA PRO A 50 -18.74 -1.63 -17.46
C PRO A 50 -18.55 -1.73 -15.94
N LEU A 51 -17.63 -1.00 -15.35
CA LEU A 51 -17.31 -1.02 -13.93
C LEU A 51 -18.00 0.12 -13.19
N HIS A 52 -18.89 -0.21 -12.24
CA HIS A 52 -19.66 0.75 -11.47
C HIS A 52 -19.39 0.73 -9.97
N HIS A 53 -18.59 -0.22 -9.49
CA HIS A 53 -18.27 -0.42 -8.07
C HIS A 53 -16.76 -0.55 -7.84
N ALA A 54 -16.29 0.06 -6.77
CA ALA A 54 -14.90 0.00 -6.34
C ALA A 54 -14.79 0.22 -4.82
N ALA A 55 -13.62 0.03 -4.27
CA ALA A 55 -13.33 0.29 -2.86
C ALA A 55 -12.69 1.68 -2.71
N GLU A 56 -13.52 2.73 -2.71
CA GLU A 56 -13.10 4.12 -2.48
C GLU A 56 -12.85 4.38 -0.99
N ALA A 57 -11.84 5.17 -0.67
CA ALA A 57 -11.62 5.71 0.68
C ALA A 57 -12.61 6.87 0.96
N ARG A 58 -13.90 6.54 1.10
CA ARG A 58 -15.00 7.52 1.18
C ARG A 58 -14.95 8.42 2.40
N GLY A 59 -14.40 7.94 3.49
CA GLY A 59 -14.17 8.73 4.70
C GLY A 59 -13.11 9.81 4.52
N PHE A 60 -12.37 9.81 3.40
CA PHE A 60 -11.37 10.79 3.07
C PHE A 60 -11.83 11.68 1.91
N THR A 61 -12.22 12.91 2.22
CA THR A 61 -12.66 13.92 1.26
C THR A 61 -11.55 14.91 0.90
N GLY A 62 -10.45 14.91 1.67
CA GLY A 62 -9.38 15.89 1.61
C GLY A 62 -9.62 17.10 2.52
N ASP A 63 -10.66 17.06 3.37
CA ASP A 63 -10.82 18.06 4.41
C ASP A 63 -9.67 17.98 5.40
N ILE A 64 -9.17 19.13 5.85
CA ILE A 64 -7.99 19.20 6.72
C ILE A 64 -8.18 18.50 8.07
N ALA A 65 -9.41 18.32 8.53
CA ALA A 65 -9.72 17.58 9.76
C ALA A 65 -9.40 16.08 9.63
N GLU A 66 -9.39 15.55 8.41
CA GLU A 66 -9.11 14.14 8.11
C GLU A 66 -7.62 13.80 8.12
N PHE A 67 -6.74 14.81 8.17
CA PHE A 67 -5.29 14.62 8.25
C PHE A 67 -4.79 14.28 9.66
N GLY A 68 -5.68 14.11 10.62
CA GLY A 68 -5.37 13.81 12.01
C GLY A 68 -5.13 15.03 12.88
N PRO A 69 -4.66 14.85 14.12
CA PRO A 69 -4.35 15.96 15.01
C PRO A 69 -3.16 16.77 14.49
N LEU A 70 -3.39 18.05 14.19
CA LEU A 70 -2.39 18.98 13.67
C LEU A 70 -2.42 20.28 14.47
N ASP A 71 -1.24 20.90 14.69
CA ASP A 71 -1.15 22.28 15.16
C ASP A 71 -1.66 23.27 14.11
N GLY A 72 -1.88 24.51 14.52
CA GLY A 72 -2.50 25.54 13.67
C GLY A 72 -1.66 25.92 12.46
N GLU A 73 -0.34 25.94 12.58
CA GLU A 73 0.56 26.29 11.47
C GLU A 73 0.64 25.17 10.44
N LYS A 74 0.80 23.93 10.90
CA LYS A 74 0.81 22.75 10.04
C LYS A 74 -0.51 22.58 9.30
N LYS A 75 -1.65 22.77 9.99
CA LYS A 75 -2.99 22.82 9.38
C LYS A 75 -3.06 23.82 8.23
N LYS A 76 -2.57 25.03 8.44
CA LYS A 76 -2.54 26.10 7.43
C LYS A 76 -1.65 25.74 6.24
N ALA A 77 -0.46 25.21 6.52
CA ALA A 77 0.50 24.79 5.51
C ALA A 77 -0.04 23.67 4.62
N ILE A 78 -0.57 22.62 5.21
CA ILE A 78 -1.15 21.46 4.48
C ILE A 78 -2.36 21.90 3.66
N ARG A 79 -3.29 22.68 4.23
CA ARG A 79 -4.47 23.21 3.50
C ARG A 79 -4.05 24.01 2.26
N LYS A 80 -2.98 24.82 2.37
CA LYS A 80 -2.43 25.54 1.23
C LYS A 80 -1.82 24.59 0.20
N GLY A 81 -1.10 23.56 0.66
CA GLY A 81 -0.45 22.57 -0.18
C GLY A 81 -1.42 21.65 -0.92
N CYS A 82 -2.60 21.36 -0.35
CA CYS A 82 -3.62 20.51 -1.01
C CYS A 82 -4.01 21.02 -2.41
N LYS A 83 -3.83 22.31 -2.70
CA LYS A 83 -4.08 22.89 -4.03
C LYS A 83 -3.15 22.34 -5.13
N VAL A 84 -1.99 21.80 -4.74
CA VAL A 84 -0.97 21.23 -5.64
C VAL A 84 -0.72 19.74 -5.35
N MET A 85 -1.69 19.06 -4.75
CA MET A 85 -1.67 17.63 -4.48
C MET A 85 -2.81 16.93 -5.23
N CYS A 86 -2.51 15.85 -5.92
CA CYS A 86 -3.53 14.90 -6.35
C CYS A 86 -4.05 14.09 -5.14
N ARG A 87 -5.09 13.28 -5.36
CA ARG A 87 -5.71 12.48 -4.29
C ARG A 87 -4.74 11.55 -3.60
N GLU A 88 -3.86 10.87 -4.36
CA GLU A 88 -2.82 9.99 -3.80
C GLU A 88 -1.88 10.75 -2.86
N SER A 89 -1.45 11.95 -3.25
CA SER A 89 -0.58 12.79 -2.41
C SER A 89 -1.29 13.25 -1.13
N GLN A 90 -2.58 13.60 -1.23
CA GLN A 90 -3.39 13.99 -0.06
C GLN A 90 -3.55 12.82 0.91
N MET A 91 -3.92 11.62 0.42
CA MET A 91 -4.01 10.41 1.24
C MET A 91 -2.68 10.05 1.91
N ALA A 92 -1.56 10.18 1.17
CA ALA A 92 -0.22 9.94 1.67
C ALA A 92 0.13 10.86 2.84
N VAL A 93 -0.10 12.18 2.67
CA VAL A 93 0.16 13.17 3.73
C VAL A 93 -0.73 12.90 4.94
N ALA A 94 -2.02 12.59 4.74
CA ALA A 94 -2.94 12.28 5.82
C ALA A 94 -2.49 11.05 6.61
N ALA A 95 -2.16 9.95 5.93
CA ALA A 95 -1.65 8.74 6.57
C ALA A 95 -0.33 9.01 7.33
N ALA A 96 0.58 9.82 6.77
CA ALA A 96 1.84 10.17 7.41
C ALA A 96 1.64 11.02 8.67
N GLN A 97 0.76 12.04 8.65
CA GLN A 97 0.49 12.85 9.84
C GLN A 97 -0.14 12.01 10.96
N ARG A 98 -1.03 11.07 10.61
CA ARG A 98 -1.61 10.12 11.57
C ARG A 98 -0.56 9.18 12.16
N ALA A 99 0.34 8.64 11.33
CA ALA A 99 1.43 7.78 11.79
C ALA A 99 2.41 8.52 12.72
N LEU A 100 2.77 9.77 12.38
CA LEU A 100 3.64 10.60 13.19
C LEU A 100 2.99 10.96 14.54
N HIS A 101 1.69 11.20 14.55
CA HIS A 101 0.94 11.41 15.79
C HIS A 101 0.90 10.14 16.65
N ASP A 102 0.61 8.99 16.05
CA ASP A 102 0.58 7.69 16.71
C ASP A 102 1.96 7.32 17.31
N ALA A 103 3.04 7.70 16.63
CA ALA A 103 4.41 7.57 17.14
C ALA A 103 4.76 8.51 18.31
N GLY A 104 3.81 9.27 18.83
CA GLY A 104 4.05 10.20 19.94
C GLY A 104 4.87 11.43 19.53
N ASN A 105 4.61 11.97 18.34
CA ASN A 105 5.32 13.15 17.79
C ASN A 105 6.85 12.95 17.74
N ALA A 106 7.28 11.82 17.20
CA ALA A 106 8.69 11.47 17.04
C ALA A 106 9.55 12.62 16.46
N VAL A 107 8.97 13.52 15.68
CA VAL A 107 9.64 14.66 15.04
C VAL A 107 10.37 15.58 16.04
N GLY A 108 9.87 15.72 17.27
CA GLY A 108 10.47 16.59 18.29
C GLY A 108 11.71 16.01 19.00
N HIS A 109 12.03 14.75 18.76
CA HIS A 109 13.09 14.01 19.49
C HIS A 109 14.34 13.71 18.66
N HIS A 110 14.42 14.27 17.45
CA HIS A 110 15.52 13.97 16.49
C HIS A 110 16.16 15.22 15.93
N ALA A 111 17.43 15.11 15.56
CA ALA A 111 17.99 16.02 14.58
C ALA A 111 17.29 15.79 13.23
N PRO A 112 16.82 16.85 12.54
CA PRO A 112 16.11 16.71 11.27
C PRO A 112 16.85 15.86 10.22
N GLU A 113 18.17 15.90 10.22
CA GLU A 113 19.05 15.15 9.31
C GLU A 113 19.09 13.64 9.62
N ARG A 114 18.58 13.24 10.79
CA ARG A 114 18.50 11.83 11.22
C ARG A 114 17.10 11.23 11.01
N PHE A 115 16.16 12.02 10.50
CA PHE A 115 14.80 11.59 10.20
C PHE A 115 14.54 11.67 8.69
N GLY A 116 14.38 10.51 8.05
CA GLY A 116 14.21 10.39 6.60
C GLY A 116 12.82 9.92 6.18
N CYS A 117 12.65 9.78 4.85
CA CYS A 117 11.39 9.35 4.24
C CYS A 117 11.64 8.47 3.01
N VAL A 118 11.09 7.27 2.98
CA VAL A 118 10.98 6.46 1.76
C VAL A 118 9.51 6.23 1.47
N PHE A 119 9.06 6.64 0.28
CA PHE A 119 7.65 6.59 -0.04
C PHE A 119 7.38 5.92 -1.37
N GLY A 120 6.52 4.88 -1.33
CA GLY A 120 6.05 4.15 -2.48
C GLY A 120 4.83 4.79 -3.13
N SER A 121 4.79 4.79 -4.45
CA SER A 121 3.62 5.26 -5.20
C SER A 121 3.38 4.41 -6.45
N ASP A 122 2.22 4.60 -7.04
CA ASP A 122 1.92 4.12 -8.38
C ASP A 122 2.19 5.25 -9.40
N TYR A 123 2.06 4.97 -10.70
CA TYR A 123 2.01 6.04 -11.69
C TYR A 123 0.81 6.94 -11.39
N MET A 124 1.02 8.25 -11.46
CA MET A 124 -0.01 9.25 -11.25
C MET A 124 -0.45 9.85 -12.58
N LEU A 125 -1.74 9.92 -12.81
CA LEU A 125 -2.30 10.45 -14.04
C LEU A 125 -3.08 11.75 -13.77
N THR A 126 -2.95 12.71 -14.68
CA THR A 126 -3.74 13.93 -14.68
C THR A 126 -5.22 13.60 -14.88
N LEU A 127 -6.08 14.24 -14.10
CA LEU A 127 -7.52 14.14 -14.33
C LEU A 127 -7.87 14.75 -15.69
N PRO A 128 -8.77 14.13 -16.46
CA PRO A 128 -9.22 14.70 -17.75
C PRO A 128 -9.71 16.15 -17.62
N ASP A 129 -10.35 16.51 -16.53
CA ASP A 129 -10.87 17.84 -16.27
C ASP A 129 -9.79 18.94 -16.21
N ASP A 130 -8.56 18.60 -15.76
CA ASP A 130 -7.44 19.54 -15.77
C ASP A 130 -7.02 19.97 -17.19
N PHE A 131 -7.38 19.17 -18.23
CA PHE A 131 -7.07 19.47 -19.64
C PHE A 131 -8.28 19.95 -20.46
N THR A 132 -9.48 19.89 -19.93
CA THR A 132 -10.71 20.16 -20.71
C THR A 132 -10.69 21.52 -21.38
N ALA A 133 -10.34 22.59 -20.67
CA ALA A 133 -10.26 23.96 -21.23
C ALA A 133 -9.18 24.06 -22.31
N SER A 134 -8.01 23.46 -22.07
CA SER A 134 -6.88 23.45 -23.02
C SER A 134 -7.21 22.73 -24.30
N VAL A 135 -7.80 21.55 -24.21
CA VAL A 135 -8.25 20.76 -25.38
C VAL A 135 -9.34 21.49 -26.16
N ALA A 136 -10.30 22.09 -25.46
CA ALA A 136 -11.38 22.85 -26.11
C ALA A 136 -10.84 24.02 -26.94
N ARG A 137 -9.80 24.73 -26.48
CA ARG A 137 -9.15 25.81 -27.23
C ARG A 137 -8.41 25.33 -28.47
N CYS A 138 -7.98 24.09 -28.50
CA CYS A 138 -7.25 23.50 -29.65
C CYS A 138 -8.18 22.73 -30.60
N ARG A 139 -9.52 22.90 -30.51
CA ARG A 139 -10.44 22.30 -31.46
C ARG A 139 -10.62 23.20 -32.68
N GLY A 140 -10.44 22.60 -33.86
CA GLY A 140 -10.73 23.23 -35.15
C GLY A 140 -12.22 23.37 -35.44
N ALA A 141 -12.54 24.01 -36.55
CA ALA A 141 -13.93 24.20 -37.02
C ALA A 141 -14.66 22.86 -37.33
N ASP A 142 -13.89 21.82 -37.66
CA ASP A 142 -14.35 20.44 -37.89
C ASP A 142 -14.50 19.63 -36.58
N GLY A 143 -14.24 20.24 -35.42
CA GLY A 143 -14.29 19.62 -34.12
C GLY A 143 -13.12 18.74 -33.76
N ARG A 144 -12.12 18.61 -34.63
CA ARG A 144 -10.89 17.84 -34.37
C ARG A 144 -9.89 18.62 -33.54
N PHE A 145 -9.05 17.88 -32.80
CA PHE A 145 -7.95 18.48 -32.04
C PHE A 145 -6.81 18.85 -33.00
N GLU A 146 -6.38 20.13 -32.94
CA GLU A 146 -5.28 20.71 -33.73
C GLU A 146 -4.05 20.89 -32.83
N PHE A 147 -3.08 19.97 -32.91
CA PHE A 147 -1.91 19.96 -32.02
C PHE A 147 -1.05 21.21 -32.20
N ASP A 148 -0.99 21.79 -33.41
CA ASP A 148 -0.18 22.99 -33.71
C ASP A 148 -0.61 24.20 -32.86
N ARG A 149 -1.86 24.23 -32.37
CA ARG A 149 -2.40 25.26 -31.49
C ARG A 149 -2.12 25.01 -30.04
N TRP A 150 -1.55 23.84 -29.67
CA TRP A 150 -1.37 23.49 -28.27
C TRP A 150 -0.51 24.48 -27.51
N ALA A 151 0.65 24.90 -28.07
CA ALA A 151 1.58 25.82 -27.43
C ALA A 151 0.99 27.22 -27.21
N SER A 152 0.27 27.74 -28.22
CA SER A 152 -0.29 29.11 -28.21
C SER A 152 -1.62 29.23 -27.46
N ASP A 153 -2.52 28.27 -27.68
CA ASP A 153 -3.92 28.37 -27.25
C ASP A 153 -4.26 27.44 -26.07
N GLY A 154 -3.70 26.21 -26.06
CA GLY A 154 -3.96 25.17 -25.07
C GLY A 154 -3.17 25.38 -23.77
N MET A 155 -1.85 25.44 -23.85
CA MET A 155 -0.99 25.54 -22.66
C MET A 155 -1.30 26.74 -21.74
N PRO A 156 -1.68 27.93 -22.24
CA PRO A 156 -2.06 29.06 -21.38
C PRO A 156 -3.31 28.81 -20.54
N GLN A 157 -4.13 27.79 -20.85
CA GLN A 157 -5.30 27.42 -20.08
C GLN A 157 -4.98 26.45 -18.94
N LEU A 158 -3.80 25.83 -18.94
CA LEU A 158 -3.40 24.94 -17.84
C LEU A 158 -3.12 25.74 -16.58
N THR A 159 -3.52 25.20 -15.44
CA THR A 159 -3.12 25.74 -14.15
C THR A 159 -1.59 25.71 -14.02
N PRO A 160 -0.94 26.85 -13.71
CA PRO A 160 0.49 26.84 -13.44
C PRO A 160 0.86 25.76 -12.42
N LEU A 161 1.98 25.06 -12.65
CA LEU A 161 2.47 23.98 -11.78
C LEU A 161 1.53 22.75 -11.71
N TRP A 162 0.57 22.58 -12.64
CA TRP A 162 -0.32 21.42 -12.69
C TRP A 162 0.44 20.08 -12.61
N LEU A 163 1.64 20.01 -13.21
CA LEU A 163 2.45 18.80 -13.21
C LEU A 163 2.87 18.38 -11.80
N LEU A 164 3.10 19.33 -10.88
CA LEU A 164 3.48 19.01 -9.50
C LEU A 164 2.43 18.14 -8.79
N LYS A 165 1.14 18.25 -9.16
CA LYS A 165 0.10 17.42 -8.57
C LYS A 165 0.34 15.92 -8.82
N TYR A 166 0.96 15.58 -9.95
CA TYR A 166 0.98 14.23 -10.53
C TYR A 166 2.37 13.59 -10.60
N LEU A 167 3.36 14.19 -9.93
CA LEU A 167 4.69 13.59 -9.84
C LEU A 167 4.73 12.54 -8.73
N PRO A 168 5.16 11.29 -9.01
CA PRO A 168 5.17 10.20 -8.04
C PRO A 168 6.05 10.43 -6.81
N ASN A 169 7.01 11.36 -6.87
CA ASN A 169 7.86 11.73 -5.73
C ASN A 169 7.23 12.78 -4.80
N MET A 170 6.13 13.42 -5.20
CA MET A 170 5.53 14.49 -4.39
C MET A 170 4.99 14.05 -3.03
N PRO A 171 4.45 12.83 -2.85
CA PRO A 171 4.11 12.34 -1.51
C PRO A 171 5.27 12.45 -0.52
N ALA A 172 6.45 11.91 -0.87
CA ALA A 172 7.65 12.01 -0.03
C ALA A 172 8.06 13.46 0.23
N SER A 173 8.05 14.30 -0.82
CA SER A 173 8.43 15.71 -0.73
C SER A 173 7.49 16.49 0.19
N HIS A 174 6.18 16.37 0.05
CA HIS A 174 5.21 17.04 0.92
C HIS A 174 5.35 16.60 2.38
N ILE A 175 5.49 15.29 2.63
CA ILE A 175 5.68 14.76 3.99
C ILE A 175 6.95 15.33 4.61
N ALA A 176 8.07 15.35 3.88
CA ALA A 176 9.33 15.90 4.36
C ALA A 176 9.24 17.40 4.67
N ILE A 177 8.63 18.18 3.77
CA ILE A 177 8.46 19.64 3.95
C ILE A 177 7.62 19.96 5.19
N TYR A 178 6.48 19.29 5.39
CA TYR A 178 5.60 19.61 6.52
C TYR A 178 6.12 19.16 7.88
N ASN A 179 7.11 18.27 7.90
CA ASN A 179 7.66 17.69 9.12
C ASN A 179 9.16 17.94 9.30
N ASP A 180 9.76 18.79 8.45
CA ASP A 180 11.19 19.14 8.47
C ASP A 180 12.10 17.89 8.49
N LEU A 181 11.78 16.88 7.65
CA LEU A 181 12.58 15.67 7.52
C LEU A 181 13.73 15.93 6.53
N ARG A 182 14.95 15.98 7.01
CA ARG A 182 16.15 16.29 6.21
C ARG A 182 17.10 15.11 6.06
N GLY A 183 16.72 13.96 6.61
CA GLY A 183 17.45 12.71 6.47
C GLY A 183 17.33 12.09 5.07
N PRO A 184 17.85 10.87 4.86
CA PRO A 184 17.76 10.17 3.58
C PRO A 184 16.31 10.12 3.07
N SER A 185 16.12 10.48 1.80
CA SER A 185 14.78 10.52 1.18
C SER A 185 14.82 9.86 -0.19
N ASN A 186 13.83 8.99 -0.46
CA ASN A 186 13.65 8.35 -1.75
C ASN A 186 12.17 8.14 -2.09
N SER A 187 11.90 7.98 -3.39
CA SER A 187 10.56 7.68 -3.92
C SER A 187 10.64 6.45 -4.82
N LEU A 188 9.77 5.48 -4.57
CA LEU A 188 9.71 4.20 -5.27
C LEU A 188 8.42 4.10 -6.07
N THR A 189 8.53 3.85 -7.38
CA THR A 189 7.35 3.69 -8.26
C THR A 189 7.35 2.27 -8.83
N VAL A 190 6.91 1.31 -8.02
CA VAL A 190 6.93 -0.14 -8.32
C VAL A 190 5.55 -0.76 -8.03
N ARG A 191 4.47 -0.02 -8.29
CA ARG A 191 3.09 -0.50 -8.12
C ARG A 191 2.87 -1.16 -6.75
N GLU A 192 2.22 -2.32 -6.71
CA GLU A 192 1.87 -3.05 -5.48
C GLU A 192 3.08 -3.44 -4.61
N ALA A 193 4.28 -3.59 -5.21
CA ALA A 193 5.48 -3.92 -4.45
C ALA A 193 6.08 -2.72 -3.69
N SER A 194 5.71 -1.48 -4.05
CA SER A 194 6.32 -0.25 -3.52
C SER A 194 6.34 -0.17 -1.99
N GLY A 195 5.26 -0.60 -1.33
CA GLY A 195 5.15 -0.53 0.13
C GLY A 195 6.18 -1.41 0.85
N HIS A 196 6.30 -2.67 0.44
CA HIS A 196 7.29 -3.60 1.03
C HIS A 196 8.73 -3.16 0.75
N LEU A 197 8.99 -2.63 -0.46
CA LEU A 197 10.29 -2.09 -0.82
C LEU A 197 10.64 -0.85 0.02
N ALA A 198 9.65 0.01 0.31
CA ALA A 198 9.86 1.18 1.17
C ALA A 198 10.25 0.77 2.60
N VAL A 199 9.61 -0.27 3.16
CA VAL A 199 10.01 -0.82 4.46
C VAL A 199 11.43 -1.38 4.42
N GLY A 200 11.77 -2.16 3.38
CA GLY A 200 13.11 -2.74 3.23
C GLY A 200 14.19 -1.67 3.13
N GLU A 201 14.01 -0.65 2.30
CA GLU A 201 14.97 0.45 2.14
C GLU A 201 15.12 1.29 3.41
N ALA A 202 14.01 1.62 4.06
CA ALA A 202 14.02 2.34 5.33
C ALA A 202 14.74 1.54 6.43
N THR A 203 14.49 0.22 6.49
CA THR A 203 15.18 -0.70 7.41
C THR A 203 16.69 -0.68 7.19
N VAL A 204 17.17 -0.87 5.96
CA VAL A 204 18.61 -0.82 5.62
C VAL A 204 19.20 0.56 5.93
N THR A 205 18.46 1.63 5.71
CA THR A 205 18.90 3.01 5.99
C THR A 205 19.16 3.21 7.48
N ILE A 206 18.29 2.68 8.35
CA ILE A 206 18.49 2.71 9.81
C ILE A 206 19.64 1.79 10.21
N GLN A 207 19.69 0.56 9.70
CA GLN A 207 20.71 -0.44 10.03
C GLN A 207 22.12 0.03 9.72
N ARG A 208 22.34 0.72 8.59
CA ARG A 208 23.64 1.32 8.24
C ARG A 208 23.97 2.61 9.02
N GLY A 209 23.08 3.07 9.90
CA GLY A 209 23.28 4.25 10.73
C GLY A 209 23.10 5.58 10.00
N ALA A 210 22.50 5.61 8.81
CA ALA A 210 22.26 6.85 8.07
C ALA A 210 21.09 7.67 8.62
N ALA A 211 20.11 7.02 9.27
CA ALA A 211 19.01 7.64 9.98
C ALA A 211 18.75 6.91 11.30
N ASP A 212 18.00 7.54 12.20
CA ASP A 212 17.48 6.92 13.42
C ASP A 212 15.99 6.64 13.31
N VAL A 213 15.29 7.44 12.50
CA VAL A 213 13.87 7.29 12.20
C VAL A 213 13.61 7.45 10.71
N MET A 214 12.70 6.66 10.18
CA MET A 214 12.26 6.73 8.79
C MET A 214 10.73 6.68 8.70
N VAL A 215 10.15 7.56 7.90
CA VAL A 215 8.80 7.37 7.37
C VAL A 215 8.91 6.35 6.23
N ALA A 216 8.29 5.20 6.38
CA ALA A 216 8.12 4.21 5.32
C ALA A 216 6.64 4.18 4.92
N GLY A 217 6.30 4.70 3.75
CA GLY A 217 4.91 4.84 3.34
C GLY A 217 4.65 4.38 1.92
N ALA A 218 3.37 4.21 1.60
CA ALA A 218 2.93 4.02 0.22
C ALA A 218 1.50 4.50 0.01
N THR A 219 1.20 4.97 -1.21
CA THR A 219 -0.12 5.46 -1.61
C THR A 219 -0.46 5.00 -3.01
N GLY A 220 -1.73 4.75 -3.27
CA GLY A 220 -2.22 4.44 -4.59
C GLY A 220 -3.72 4.66 -4.74
N THR A 221 -4.13 4.93 -5.96
CA THR A 221 -5.53 4.79 -6.37
C THR A 221 -5.60 4.10 -7.72
N ARG A 222 -6.52 3.15 -7.83
CA ARG A 222 -6.97 2.57 -9.09
C ARG A 222 -8.36 3.08 -9.46
N VAL A 223 -8.95 3.89 -8.57
CA VAL A 223 -10.26 4.54 -8.74
C VAL A 223 -10.03 5.95 -9.30
N HIS A 224 -9.76 6.00 -10.59
CA HIS A 224 -9.47 7.21 -11.36
C HIS A 224 -9.91 6.95 -12.80
N PRO A 225 -10.58 7.89 -13.51
CA PRO A 225 -11.19 7.61 -14.82
C PRO A 225 -10.21 6.92 -15.78
N MET A 226 -9.00 7.44 -15.93
CA MET A 226 -8.01 6.87 -16.85
C MET A 226 -7.35 5.57 -16.34
N LYS A 227 -7.09 5.46 -15.02
CA LYS A 227 -6.50 4.23 -14.45
C LYS A 227 -7.49 3.08 -14.46
N THR A 228 -8.77 3.36 -14.23
CA THR A 228 -9.85 2.37 -14.30
C THR A 228 -9.95 1.80 -15.72
N VAL A 229 -9.95 2.66 -16.75
CA VAL A 229 -9.94 2.23 -18.16
C VAL A 229 -8.68 1.41 -18.47
N HIS A 230 -7.50 1.88 -18.01
CA HIS A 230 -6.24 1.14 -18.20
C HIS A 230 -6.31 -0.24 -17.55
N ALA A 231 -6.79 -0.35 -16.32
CA ALA A 231 -6.94 -1.63 -15.63
C ALA A 231 -7.89 -2.58 -16.36
N LEU A 232 -9.04 -2.09 -16.83
CA LEU A 232 -10.00 -2.88 -17.62
C LEU A 232 -9.41 -3.41 -18.93
N GLN A 233 -8.44 -2.71 -19.52
CA GLN A 233 -7.79 -3.12 -20.77
C GLN A 233 -6.60 -4.07 -20.58
N THR A 234 -5.93 -4.02 -19.42
CA THR A 234 -4.64 -4.67 -19.23
C THR A 234 -4.61 -5.71 -18.12
N GLU A 235 -5.64 -5.72 -17.25
CA GLU A 235 -5.65 -6.58 -16.08
C GLU A 235 -7.00 -7.32 -15.94
N GLN A 236 -7.02 -8.37 -15.14
CA GLN A 236 -8.26 -9.10 -14.84
C GLN A 236 -9.00 -8.36 -13.71
N VAL A 237 -10.05 -7.65 -14.06
CA VAL A 237 -10.90 -6.87 -13.13
C VAL A 237 -12.25 -7.55 -12.98
N ALA A 238 -12.76 -7.63 -11.75
CA ALA A 238 -14.10 -8.15 -11.47
C ALA A 238 -15.15 -7.06 -11.70
N TYR A 239 -16.17 -7.37 -12.49
CA TYR A 239 -17.35 -6.54 -12.71
C TYR A 239 -18.49 -7.41 -13.26
N GLY A 240 -19.68 -6.84 -13.36
CA GLY A 240 -20.86 -7.52 -13.94
C GLY A 240 -22.00 -7.63 -12.94
N ASP A 241 -22.78 -8.72 -13.07
CA ASP A 241 -23.94 -8.99 -12.24
C ASP A 241 -23.57 -9.60 -10.88
N GLY A 242 -24.48 -9.53 -9.92
CA GLY A 242 -24.32 -10.09 -8.59
C GLY A 242 -23.95 -9.05 -7.52
N ASP A 243 -23.68 -9.52 -6.32
CA ASP A 243 -23.32 -8.67 -5.18
C ASP A 243 -21.85 -8.20 -5.28
N PRO A 244 -21.58 -6.90 -5.50
CA PRO A 244 -20.23 -6.37 -5.63
C PRO A 244 -19.36 -6.60 -4.39
N THR A 245 -19.94 -6.71 -3.21
CA THR A 245 -19.22 -6.95 -1.95
C THR A 245 -18.56 -8.34 -1.92
N ARG A 246 -18.98 -9.23 -2.81
CA ARG A 246 -18.48 -10.60 -2.95
C ARG A 246 -17.51 -10.80 -4.13
N TRP A 247 -17.19 -9.77 -4.89
CA TRP A 247 -16.31 -9.89 -6.05
C TRP A 247 -14.84 -10.12 -5.68
N SER A 248 -14.34 -9.46 -4.62
CA SER A 248 -12.99 -9.71 -4.14
C SER A 248 -12.96 -11.00 -3.32
N ARG A 249 -12.49 -12.08 -3.93
CA ARG A 249 -12.48 -13.45 -3.36
C ARG A 249 -11.16 -14.17 -3.64
N PRO A 250 -10.06 -13.70 -3.00
CA PRO A 250 -8.74 -14.28 -3.23
C PRO A 250 -8.71 -15.78 -2.98
N PHE A 251 -8.04 -16.51 -3.88
CA PHE A 251 -7.85 -17.98 -3.85
C PHE A 251 -9.13 -18.83 -3.96
N ASP A 252 -10.30 -18.23 -4.03
CA ASP A 252 -11.58 -18.97 -4.23
C ASP A 252 -11.71 -19.42 -5.70
N ALA A 253 -12.27 -20.59 -5.93
CA ALA A 253 -12.47 -21.15 -7.28
C ALA A 253 -13.36 -20.26 -8.16
N GLY A 254 -14.28 -19.49 -7.57
CA GLY A 254 -15.20 -18.57 -8.25
C GLY A 254 -14.61 -17.17 -8.52
N ARG A 255 -13.32 -16.92 -8.23
CA ARG A 255 -12.70 -15.60 -8.47
C ARG A 255 -12.70 -15.23 -9.94
N SER A 256 -13.02 -13.98 -10.24
CA SER A 256 -13.14 -13.46 -11.61
C SER A 256 -12.21 -12.32 -11.94
N GLY A 257 -11.51 -11.76 -10.96
CA GLY A 257 -10.61 -10.62 -11.13
C GLY A 257 -10.50 -9.79 -9.86
N MET A 258 -9.62 -8.78 -9.88
CA MET A 258 -9.44 -7.87 -8.76
C MET A 258 -10.58 -6.84 -8.69
N VAL A 259 -10.89 -6.40 -7.49
CA VAL A 259 -11.67 -5.18 -7.25
C VAL A 259 -10.70 -4.01 -7.16
N LEU A 260 -10.99 -2.91 -7.86
CA LEU A 260 -10.19 -1.71 -7.80
C LEU A 260 -10.46 -0.94 -6.50
N GLY A 261 -9.41 -0.37 -5.92
CA GLY A 261 -9.51 0.40 -4.68
C GLY A 261 -8.49 1.53 -4.62
N GLU A 262 -8.50 2.26 -3.52
CA GLU A 262 -7.55 3.32 -3.23
C GLU A 262 -7.23 3.40 -1.74
N GLY A 263 -6.04 3.92 -1.41
CA GLY A 263 -5.64 4.11 -0.03
C GLY A 263 -4.16 4.45 0.12
N ALA A 264 -3.79 4.77 1.35
CA ALA A 264 -2.42 5.03 1.75
C ALA A 264 -2.15 4.46 3.14
N ALA A 265 -0.93 4.01 3.37
CA ALA A 265 -0.49 3.55 4.68
C ALA A 265 0.96 3.95 4.94
N VAL A 266 1.26 4.19 6.20
CA VAL A 266 2.57 4.64 6.68
C VAL A 266 2.93 3.93 7.95
N LEU A 267 4.17 3.46 8.02
CA LEU A 267 4.85 2.99 9.22
C LEU A 267 5.95 3.97 9.60
N ILE A 268 6.09 4.26 10.88
CA ILE A 268 7.26 4.93 11.42
C ILE A 268 8.23 3.84 11.90
N LEU A 269 9.35 3.72 11.21
CA LEU A 269 10.44 2.81 11.56
C LEU A 269 11.48 3.55 12.38
N GLU A 270 11.94 2.93 13.45
CA GLU A 270 12.84 3.56 14.41
C GLU A 270 13.92 2.58 14.87
N GLU A 271 15.12 3.06 15.11
CA GLU A 271 16.18 2.30 15.75
C GLU A 271 15.78 1.97 17.19
N LEU A 272 15.92 0.70 17.59
CA LEU A 272 15.39 0.18 18.85
C LEU A 272 15.86 0.99 20.07
N SER A 273 17.16 1.22 20.22
CA SER A 273 17.67 1.94 21.39
C SER A 273 17.23 3.41 21.41
N HIS A 274 16.95 3.98 20.23
CA HIS A 274 16.35 5.31 20.13
C HIS A 274 14.90 5.29 20.63
N ALA A 275 14.09 4.33 20.17
CA ALA A 275 12.69 4.13 20.59
C ALA A 275 12.59 3.93 22.11
N GLU A 276 13.46 3.09 22.68
CA GLU A 276 13.52 2.81 24.12
C GLU A 276 13.86 4.06 24.93
N ARG A 277 14.88 4.85 24.51
CA ARG A 277 15.29 6.08 25.23
C ARG A 277 14.16 7.12 25.35
N ARG A 278 13.25 7.20 24.36
CA ARG A 278 12.11 8.12 24.39
C ARG A 278 10.82 7.49 24.93
N GLY A 279 10.86 6.21 25.34
CA GLY A 279 9.68 5.51 25.85
C GLY A 279 8.59 5.30 24.79
N ALA A 280 9.00 5.06 23.54
CA ALA A 280 8.06 4.85 22.45
C ALA A 280 7.24 3.57 22.65
N ARG A 281 5.97 3.59 22.24
CA ARG A 281 5.22 2.37 21.99
C ARG A 281 5.85 1.64 20.81
N ILE A 282 6.05 0.32 20.93
CA ILE A 282 6.55 -0.52 19.86
C ILE A 282 5.45 -1.52 19.47
N TYR A 283 5.12 -1.57 18.18
CA TYR A 283 4.13 -2.48 17.61
C TYR A 283 4.72 -3.81 17.16
N GLY A 284 5.96 -3.79 16.69
CA GLY A 284 6.66 -4.95 16.19
C GLY A 284 8.06 -4.61 15.72
N GLU A 285 8.82 -5.63 15.35
CA GLU A 285 10.18 -5.52 14.82
C GLU A 285 10.25 -6.04 13.38
N VAL A 286 10.88 -5.30 12.49
CA VAL A 286 11.18 -5.77 11.13
C VAL A 286 12.39 -6.71 11.22
N VAL A 287 12.14 -8.00 11.06
CA VAL A 287 13.16 -9.06 11.20
C VAL A 287 13.60 -9.65 9.86
N GLY A 288 12.89 -9.36 8.78
CA GLY A 288 13.26 -9.78 7.44
C GLY A 288 12.64 -8.91 6.37
N HIS A 289 13.34 -8.73 5.26
CA HIS A 289 12.83 -8.02 4.08
C HIS A 289 13.53 -8.52 2.83
N ALA A 290 12.85 -8.42 1.68
CA ALA A 290 13.45 -8.74 0.39
C ALA A 290 12.79 -7.99 -0.75
N ALA A 291 13.58 -7.67 -1.77
CA ALA A 291 13.13 -7.19 -3.07
C ALA A 291 13.67 -8.13 -4.15
N ARG A 292 12.83 -8.61 -5.04
CA ARG A 292 13.20 -9.51 -6.13
C ARG A 292 12.47 -9.13 -7.41
N CYS A 293 13.09 -9.46 -8.53
CA CYS A 293 12.47 -9.37 -9.84
C CYS A 293 12.81 -10.62 -10.64
N ALA A 294 11.82 -11.19 -11.29
CA ALA A 294 12.00 -12.30 -12.21
C ALA A 294 11.11 -12.10 -13.43
N THR A 295 11.73 -12.15 -14.63
CA THR A 295 11.04 -11.97 -15.89
C THR A 295 11.49 -13.02 -16.91
N GLU A 296 10.68 -13.22 -17.95
CA GLU A 296 11.06 -13.99 -19.12
C GLU A 296 11.74 -13.12 -20.17
N PRO A 297 12.49 -13.72 -21.11
CA PRO A 297 12.83 -13.05 -22.35
C PRO A 297 11.54 -12.54 -23.02
N GLY A 298 11.46 -11.23 -23.27
CA GLY A 298 10.22 -10.59 -23.75
C GLY A 298 9.41 -9.85 -22.69
N GLY A 299 9.84 -9.88 -21.42
CA GLY A 299 9.34 -9.00 -20.36
C GLY A 299 8.14 -9.52 -19.56
N ALA A 300 7.62 -10.72 -19.84
CA ALA A 300 6.57 -11.32 -19.02
C ALA A 300 7.09 -11.65 -17.60
N GLY A 301 6.33 -11.28 -16.57
CA GLY A 301 6.71 -11.50 -15.18
C GLY A 301 6.61 -12.97 -14.77
N ARG A 302 7.66 -13.52 -14.17
CA ARG A 302 7.67 -14.82 -13.50
C ARG A 302 7.28 -14.66 -12.03
N ARG A 303 5.99 -14.33 -11.78
CA ARG A 303 5.47 -13.97 -10.45
C ARG A 303 5.77 -14.99 -9.37
N ARG A 304 5.50 -16.29 -9.63
CA ARG A 304 5.81 -17.37 -8.69
C ARG A 304 7.28 -17.35 -8.26
N GLN A 305 8.20 -17.26 -9.23
CA GLN A 305 9.64 -17.27 -8.94
C GLN A 305 10.06 -16.04 -8.13
N ALA A 306 9.58 -14.84 -8.53
CA ALA A 306 9.88 -13.60 -7.83
C ALA A 306 9.38 -13.63 -6.38
N LEU A 307 8.13 -14.06 -6.17
CA LEU A 307 7.54 -14.22 -4.83
C LEU A 307 8.28 -15.24 -4.00
N ALA A 308 8.50 -16.46 -4.52
CA ALA A 308 9.19 -17.52 -3.77
C ALA A 308 10.57 -17.07 -3.28
N HIS A 309 11.33 -16.38 -4.14
CA HIS A 309 12.64 -15.85 -3.78
C HIS A 309 12.55 -14.69 -2.77
N ALA A 310 11.54 -13.81 -2.86
CA ALA A 310 11.37 -12.72 -1.90
C ALA A 310 10.93 -13.25 -0.53
N ILE A 311 9.90 -14.12 -0.51
CA ILE A 311 9.38 -14.74 0.72
C ILE A 311 10.45 -15.58 1.40
N GLY A 312 11.11 -16.47 0.65
CA GLY A 312 12.15 -17.34 1.18
C GLY A 312 13.29 -16.56 1.87
N HIS A 313 13.75 -15.47 1.21
CA HIS A 313 14.81 -14.64 1.81
C HIS A 313 14.33 -13.86 3.05
N ALA A 314 13.08 -13.35 3.05
CA ALA A 314 12.53 -12.68 4.23
C ALA A 314 12.39 -13.64 5.43
N VAL A 315 11.99 -14.90 5.20
CA VAL A 315 11.90 -15.96 6.22
C VAL A 315 13.29 -16.33 6.72
N GLU A 316 14.27 -16.50 5.82
CA GLU A 316 15.67 -16.78 6.16
C GLU A 316 16.26 -15.67 7.05
N MET A 317 16.10 -14.40 6.67
CA MET A 317 16.54 -13.25 7.48
C MET A 317 15.88 -13.22 8.86
N ALA A 318 14.60 -13.59 8.95
CA ALA A 318 13.91 -13.66 10.23
C ALA A 318 14.42 -14.76 11.16
N GLY A 319 15.25 -15.67 10.66
CA GLY A 319 15.85 -16.77 11.41
C GLY A 319 14.82 -17.76 11.95
N VAL A 320 13.74 -18.00 11.22
CA VAL A 320 12.67 -18.92 11.63
C VAL A 320 12.50 -20.05 10.61
N GLU A 321 12.13 -21.23 11.11
CA GLU A 321 11.69 -22.31 10.23
C GLU A 321 10.38 -21.92 9.54
N PRO A 322 10.17 -22.27 8.27
CA PRO A 322 8.95 -21.91 7.53
C PRO A 322 7.64 -22.27 8.25
N GLY A 323 7.62 -23.40 8.95
CA GLY A 323 6.47 -23.86 9.73
C GLY A 323 6.23 -23.10 11.04
N ALA A 324 7.15 -22.24 11.47
CA ALA A 324 7.03 -21.38 12.65
C ALA A 324 6.45 -19.98 12.34
N VAL A 325 6.18 -19.70 11.07
CA VAL A 325 5.44 -18.49 10.66
C VAL A 325 4.04 -18.55 11.25
N GLY A 326 3.64 -17.54 12.01
CA GLY A 326 2.34 -17.50 12.68
C GLY A 326 1.19 -17.35 11.68
N HIS A 327 1.32 -16.42 10.71
CA HIS A 327 0.41 -16.29 9.59
C HIS A 327 1.08 -15.66 8.36
N VAL A 328 0.45 -15.85 7.22
CA VAL A 328 0.81 -15.23 5.95
C VAL A 328 -0.18 -14.11 5.65
N HIS A 329 0.32 -12.93 5.30
CA HIS A 329 -0.50 -11.93 4.64
C HIS A 329 -0.21 -11.98 3.14
N ALA A 330 -1.10 -12.61 2.42
CA ALA A 330 -0.96 -12.82 0.98
C ALA A 330 -1.27 -11.55 0.18
N HIS A 331 -0.66 -11.44 -1.00
CA HIS A 331 -1.05 -10.42 -1.99
C HIS A 331 -2.52 -10.55 -2.39
N GLY A 332 -2.95 -11.77 -2.71
CA GLY A 332 -4.36 -12.14 -2.86
C GLY A 332 -5.17 -11.17 -3.72
N ALA A 333 -4.81 -11.04 -5.00
CA ALA A 333 -5.44 -10.07 -5.91
C ALA A 333 -6.81 -10.52 -6.45
N SER A 334 -7.27 -11.72 -6.13
CA SER A 334 -8.50 -12.31 -6.67
C SER A 334 -8.46 -12.58 -8.19
N THR A 335 -7.26 -12.67 -8.76
CA THR A 335 -7.07 -12.99 -10.18
C THR A 335 -6.73 -14.46 -10.36
N ARG A 336 -7.21 -15.10 -11.44
CA ARG A 336 -7.04 -16.55 -11.62
C ARG A 336 -5.57 -16.96 -11.65
N VAL A 337 -4.77 -16.30 -12.49
CA VAL A 337 -3.34 -16.63 -12.66
C VAL A 337 -2.49 -16.09 -11.51
N GLY A 338 -2.79 -14.86 -11.04
CA GLY A 338 -2.02 -14.23 -9.95
C GLY A 338 -2.08 -15.04 -8.67
N ASP A 339 -3.28 -15.39 -8.23
CA ASP A 339 -3.48 -16.12 -6.98
C ASP A 339 -2.93 -17.56 -7.06
N ARG A 340 -3.02 -18.22 -8.24
CA ARG A 340 -2.39 -19.53 -8.46
C ARG A 340 -0.86 -19.45 -8.36
N ASP A 341 -0.26 -18.47 -9.03
CA ASP A 341 1.20 -18.25 -8.99
C ASP A 341 1.67 -17.96 -7.56
N GLU A 342 0.89 -17.18 -6.80
CA GLU A 342 1.18 -16.85 -5.42
C GLU A 342 1.03 -18.05 -4.48
N ALA A 343 -0.08 -18.81 -4.57
CA ALA A 343 -0.27 -20.02 -3.77
C ALA A 343 0.84 -21.05 -4.01
N ALA A 344 1.31 -21.16 -5.27
CA ALA A 344 2.44 -22.01 -5.60
C ALA A 344 3.75 -21.48 -4.97
N ALA A 345 3.97 -20.16 -4.94
CA ALA A 345 5.15 -19.56 -4.30
C ALA A 345 5.17 -19.80 -2.78
N TRP A 346 4.02 -19.63 -2.11
CA TRP A 346 3.91 -19.96 -0.69
C TRP A 346 4.18 -21.44 -0.41
N ARG A 347 3.67 -22.34 -1.25
CA ARG A 347 3.97 -23.78 -1.14
C ARG A 347 5.45 -24.08 -1.35
N ASP A 348 6.11 -23.41 -2.30
CA ASP A 348 7.54 -23.60 -2.55
C ASP A 348 8.40 -23.23 -1.32
N VAL A 349 7.97 -22.24 -0.52
CA VAL A 349 8.69 -21.78 0.68
C VAL A 349 8.26 -22.53 1.94
N LEU A 350 6.95 -22.68 2.17
CA LEU A 350 6.42 -23.26 3.41
C LEU A 350 6.36 -24.81 3.37
N GLY A 351 6.50 -25.42 2.19
CA GLY A 351 6.36 -26.87 2.04
C GLY A 351 5.01 -27.38 2.58
N GLU A 352 5.05 -28.44 3.36
CA GLU A 352 3.87 -29.02 4.00
C GLU A 352 3.18 -28.08 5.02
N ALA A 353 3.87 -27.05 5.51
CA ALA A 353 3.29 -26.11 6.45
C ALA A 353 2.26 -25.17 5.81
N VAL A 354 2.21 -25.06 4.47
CA VAL A 354 1.23 -24.21 3.75
C VAL A 354 -0.22 -24.54 4.11
N GLY A 355 -0.53 -25.82 4.36
CA GLY A 355 -1.84 -26.29 4.81
C GLY A 355 -2.15 -26.03 6.30
N ARG A 356 -1.19 -25.54 7.08
CA ARG A 356 -1.34 -25.29 8.52
C ARG A 356 -1.21 -23.82 8.88
N VAL A 357 -0.34 -23.06 8.20
CA VAL A 357 -0.14 -21.62 8.43
C VAL A 357 -1.34 -20.85 7.89
N PRO A 358 -2.06 -20.08 8.75
CA PRO A 358 -3.20 -19.30 8.30
C PRO A 358 -2.82 -18.27 7.25
N THR A 359 -3.65 -18.09 6.25
CA THR A 359 -3.50 -17.09 5.19
C THR A 359 -4.61 -16.06 5.30
N VAL A 360 -4.25 -14.79 5.52
CA VAL A 360 -5.12 -13.63 5.39
C VAL A 360 -4.82 -12.90 4.09
N ALA A 361 -5.81 -12.23 3.53
CA ALA A 361 -5.67 -11.31 2.41
C ALA A 361 -6.68 -10.16 2.57
N ALA A 362 -6.21 -9.03 3.08
CA ALA A 362 -7.09 -7.90 3.37
C ALA A 362 -7.73 -7.29 2.12
N LYS A 363 -7.17 -7.55 0.92
CA LYS A 363 -7.83 -7.21 -0.35
C LYS A 363 -9.21 -7.86 -0.53
N SER A 364 -9.51 -8.95 0.16
CA SER A 364 -10.86 -9.52 0.19
C SER A 364 -11.89 -8.55 0.75
N HIS A 365 -11.47 -7.61 1.59
CA HIS A 365 -12.31 -6.58 2.22
C HIS A 365 -12.33 -5.26 1.46
N PHE A 366 -11.19 -4.81 0.91
CA PHE A 366 -11.05 -3.47 0.33
C PHE A 366 -10.46 -3.42 -1.09
N GLY A 367 -10.30 -4.57 -1.74
CA GLY A 367 -9.76 -4.60 -3.11
C GLY A 367 -8.28 -4.22 -3.20
N ASN A 368 -7.82 -3.95 -4.42
CA ASN A 368 -6.43 -3.58 -4.71
C ASN A 368 -6.24 -2.07 -4.67
N LEU A 369 -5.55 -1.57 -3.63
CA LEU A 369 -5.24 -0.15 -3.43
C LEU A 369 -4.00 0.32 -4.23
N GLY A 370 -3.54 -0.46 -5.22
CA GLY A 370 -2.29 -0.18 -5.92
C GLY A 370 -1.09 -0.23 -4.97
N ALA A 371 -0.21 0.76 -5.05
CA ALA A 371 0.98 0.84 -4.19
C ALA A 371 0.65 0.91 -2.68
N GLY A 372 -0.52 1.46 -2.32
CA GLY A 372 -0.97 1.54 -0.93
C GLY A 372 -1.31 0.20 -0.29
N SER A 373 -1.55 -0.86 -1.08
CA SER A 373 -1.97 -2.18 -0.58
C SER A 373 -1.01 -2.76 0.45
N GLY A 374 0.25 -2.96 0.09
CA GLY A 374 1.19 -3.76 0.89
C GLY A 374 1.40 -3.23 2.31
N LEU A 375 1.43 -1.90 2.51
CA LEU A 375 1.54 -1.34 3.86
C LEU A 375 0.22 -1.34 4.62
N THR A 376 -0.93 -1.17 3.96
CA THR A 376 -2.23 -1.35 4.61
C THR A 376 -2.39 -2.79 5.10
N GLU A 377 -1.90 -3.76 4.35
CA GLU A 377 -1.85 -5.17 4.69
C GLU A 377 -0.92 -5.45 5.87
N CYS A 378 0.27 -4.83 5.88
CA CYS A 378 1.18 -4.92 7.03
C CYS A 378 0.55 -4.34 8.31
N ILE A 379 -0.14 -3.20 8.22
CA ILE A 379 -0.86 -2.61 9.36
C ILE A 379 -1.97 -3.56 9.84
N ALA A 380 -2.73 -4.16 8.94
CA ALA A 380 -3.77 -5.14 9.30
C ALA A 380 -3.19 -6.32 10.09
N SER A 381 -2.05 -6.88 9.65
CA SER A 381 -1.36 -7.96 10.36
C SER A 381 -0.71 -7.51 11.68
N LEU A 382 -0.17 -6.28 11.76
CA LEU A 382 0.33 -5.71 13.01
C LEU A 382 -0.78 -5.54 14.05
N LEU A 383 -1.97 -5.11 13.63
CA LEU A 383 -3.15 -5.04 14.49
C LEU A 383 -3.58 -6.43 14.95
N ALA A 384 -3.54 -7.42 14.06
CA ALA A 384 -3.83 -8.82 14.41
C ALA A 384 -2.83 -9.36 15.44
N LEU A 385 -1.52 -9.13 15.27
CA LEU A 385 -0.50 -9.50 16.26
C LEU A 385 -0.76 -8.85 17.63
N GLY A 386 -1.09 -7.55 17.64
CA GLY A 386 -1.37 -6.82 18.86
C GLY A 386 -2.62 -7.27 19.60
N ARG A 387 -3.57 -7.88 18.90
CA ARG A 387 -4.83 -8.44 19.46
C ARG A 387 -4.74 -9.94 19.72
N GLY A 388 -3.74 -10.62 19.16
CA GLY A 388 -3.54 -12.06 19.29
C GLY A 388 -4.44 -12.90 18.40
N GLU A 389 -5.25 -12.30 17.53
CA GLU A 389 -6.24 -12.98 16.69
C GLU A 389 -6.24 -12.46 15.24
N LEU A 390 -6.65 -13.32 14.30
CA LEU A 390 -6.76 -13.01 12.87
C LEU A 390 -8.19 -12.60 12.50
N PHE A 391 -8.29 -11.76 11.46
CA PHE A 391 -9.51 -11.50 10.73
C PHE A 391 -9.74 -12.55 9.63
N PRO A 392 -11.00 -12.79 9.18
CA PRO A 392 -11.30 -13.81 8.20
C PRO A 392 -10.78 -13.45 6.79
N LEU A 393 -10.39 -14.46 6.03
CA LEU A 393 -10.28 -14.34 4.57
C LEU A 393 -11.70 -14.28 3.99
N LEU A 394 -12.13 -13.09 3.60
CA LEU A 394 -13.52 -12.85 3.17
C LEU A 394 -13.80 -13.48 1.79
N ASN A 395 -15.05 -13.93 1.58
CA ASN A 395 -15.53 -14.48 0.31
C ASN A 395 -14.84 -15.79 -0.17
N TYR A 396 -14.08 -16.46 0.68
CA TYR A 396 -13.51 -17.77 0.37
C TYR A 396 -14.54 -18.86 0.72
N GLU A 397 -15.25 -19.38 -0.29
CA GLU A 397 -16.35 -20.34 -0.12
C GLU A 397 -16.05 -21.68 -0.77
N THR A 398 -15.42 -21.66 -1.94
CA THR A 398 -15.11 -22.84 -2.73
C THR A 398 -13.59 -22.97 -2.87
N PRO A 399 -12.95 -23.95 -2.21
CA PRO A 399 -11.53 -24.20 -2.35
C PRO A 399 -11.14 -24.45 -3.81
N ASP A 400 -10.05 -23.81 -4.26
CA ASP A 400 -9.44 -24.08 -5.55
C ASP A 400 -8.25 -25.05 -5.37
N ALA A 401 -8.28 -26.19 -6.03
CA ALA A 401 -7.21 -27.19 -5.97
C ALA A 401 -5.85 -26.65 -6.46
N GLU A 402 -5.84 -25.63 -7.31
CA GLU A 402 -4.61 -24.96 -7.76
C GLU A 402 -4.07 -23.95 -6.72
N CYS A 403 -4.86 -23.61 -5.69
CA CYS A 403 -4.51 -22.66 -4.64
C CYS A 403 -4.54 -23.29 -3.25
N PRO A 404 -3.64 -24.24 -2.93
CA PRO A 404 -3.64 -24.95 -1.66
C PRO A 404 -3.17 -24.04 -0.51
N ILE A 405 -4.10 -23.29 0.08
CA ILE A 405 -3.88 -22.44 1.26
C ILE A 405 -4.74 -22.89 2.43
N ARG A 406 -4.39 -22.48 3.65
CA ARG A 406 -5.27 -22.51 4.82
C ARG A 406 -5.89 -21.11 5.00
N PRO A 407 -7.15 -20.88 4.60
CA PRO A 407 -7.79 -19.59 4.81
C PRO A 407 -7.92 -19.31 6.31
N ALA A 408 -7.57 -18.09 6.73
CA ALA A 408 -7.78 -17.66 8.10
C ALA A 408 -9.27 -17.47 8.40
N ARG A 409 -9.68 -17.83 9.61
CA ARG A 409 -11.00 -17.58 10.16
C ARG A 409 -10.94 -16.52 11.25
N ALA A 410 -12.04 -15.84 11.50
CA ALA A 410 -12.13 -14.90 12.61
C ALA A 410 -11.76 -15.61 13.93
N GLY A 411 -10.85 -15.01 14.72
CA GLY A 411 -10.38 -15.56 15.98
C GLY A 411 -9.28 -16.64 15.86
N ASP A 412 -8.82 -17.01 14.66
CA ASP A 412 -7.62 -17.84 14.54
C ASP A 412 -6.42 -17.12 15.20
N PRO A 413 -5.50 -17.83 15.87
CA PRO A 413 -4.34 -17.21 16.50
C PRO A 413 -3.45 -16.48 15.48
N ALA A 414 -3.07 -15.24 15.77
CA ALA A 414 -2.18 -14.47 14.91
C ALA A 414 -0.73 -14.97 14.92
N GLY A 415 -0.32 -15.68 15.99
CA GLY A 415 1.06 -16.09 16.22
C GLY A 415 1.96 -14.92 16.61
N ASP A 416 3.28 -15.14 16.52
CA ASP A 416 4.28 -14.17 16.95
C ASP A 416 5.01 -13.47 15.79
N LEU A 417 4.83 -13.95 14.56
CA LEU A 417 5.48 -13.45 13.36
C LEU A 417 4.57 -13.64 12.15
N PHE A 418 4.50 -12.64 11.32
CA PHE A 418 3.89 -12.79 9.99
C PHE A 418 4.90 -12.47 8.88
N VAL A 419 4.61 -13.02 7.71
CA VAL A 419 5.26 -12.64 6.45
C VAL A 419 4.22 -12.08 5.52
N SER A 420 4.46 -10.86 5.03
CA SER A 420 3.64 -10.21 4.01
C SER A 420 4.43 -10.08 2.72
N ALA A 421 3.78 -10.35 1.59
CA ALA A 421 4.41 -10.24 0.28
C ALA A 421 3.47 -9.63 -0.74
N SER A 422 4.05 -8.94 -1.73
CA SER A 422 3.32 -8.44 -2.89
C SER A 422 4.13 -8.60 -4.17
N VAL A 423 3.42 -8.64 -5.29
CA VAL A 423 4.03 -8.83 -6.63
C VAL A 423 3.27 -8.02 -7.66
N THR A 424 4.01 -7.47 -8.62
CA THR A 424 3.43 -6.81 -9.80
C THR A 424 3.22 -7.81 -10.94
N PRO A 425 2.35 -7.52 -11.90
CA PRO A 425 2.22 -8.33 -13.11
C PRO A 425 3.55 -8.54 -13.86
N GLN A 426 4.49 -7.58 -13.72
CA GLN A 426 5.80 -7.61 -14.37
C GLN A 426 6.84 -8.45 -13.61
N GLY A 427 6.47 -9.08 -12.49
CA GLY A 427 7.36 -9.95 -11.73
C GLY A 427 8.31 -9.23 -10.77
N GLN A 428 8.04 -7.98 -10.42
CA GLN A 428 8.70 -7.30 -9.32
C GLN A 428 7.97 -7.66 -8.02
N SER A 429 8.70 -8.06 -6.99
CA SER A 429 8.11 -8.47 -5.71
C SER A 429 8.86 -7.90 -4.52
N GLY A 430 8.13 -7.69 -3.44
CA GLY A 430 8.65 -7.36 -2.12
C GLY A 430 8.04 -8.28 -1.07
N ALA A 431 8.82 -8.61 -0.05
CA ALA A 431 8.35 -9.32 1.13
C ALA A 431 8.95 -8.72 2.39
N VAL A 432 8.19 -8.74 3.48
CA VAL A 432 8.64 -8.35 4.82
C VAL A 432 8.21 -9.39 5.84
N ALA A 433 9.09 -9.67 6.81
CA ALA A 433 8.79 -10.47 7.99
C ALA A 433 8.81 -9.56 9.21
N ILE A 434 7.71 -9.54 9.96
CA ILE A 434 7.55 -8.68 11.13
C ILE A 434 7.18 -9.56 12.33
N ARG A 435 7.91 -9.36 13.43
CA ARG A 435 7.72 -10.09 14.69
C ARG A 435 6.99 -9.20 15.70
N ALA A 436 6.07 -9.78 16.46
CA ALA A 436 5.41 -9.11 17.58
C ALA A 436 6.46 -8.61 18.59
N TRP A 437 6.25 -7.42 19.13
CA TRP A 437 7.07 -6.92 20.24
C TRP A 437 6.48 -7.39 21.58
N ARG A 438 7.33 -7.93 22.44
CA ARG A 438 7.00 -8.42 23.78
C ARG A 438 7.86 -7.76 24.85
#